data_a6b58c2a32445ba0f2d625747f7b587c
#
_entry.id   a6b58c2a32445ba0f2d625747f7b587c
#
_cell.length_a   1.000
_cell.length_b   1.000
_cell.length_c   1.000
_cell.angle_alpha   90.00
_cell.angle_beta   90.00
_cell.angle_gamma   90.00
#
_symmetry.space_group_name_H-M   'P 1'
#
loop_
_entity.id
_entity.type
_entity.pdbx_description
1 polymer ?
#
loop_
_entity_poly.entity_id
_entity_poly.type
_entity_poly.pdbx_seq_one_letter_code
_entity_poly.pdbx_strand_id
1 'polypeptide(L)'
;LWTDDIGAADEDVVLTRDIDISAHAGHTGMMLAIHFSGDWAHEVWVDNFVIDDQSGGGGGGGLTYAITPMTAGYPVTFSITGAAPNSNCIIGYSLTGAGPINTAYGIVDMSPPISTLANIPSNASGAASLTVNVPANASGVTLYTQALNNGVLTNSLAETVQ
;
A
#
# COMPACT_ATOMS: atom_id res chain seq x y z
N LEU A 1 10.72 -19.14 -18.81
CA LEU A 1 10.84 -20.16 -17.76
C LEU A 1 12.12 -19.88 -16.98
N TRP A 2 11.99 -19.59 -15.71
CA TRP A 2 13.13 -19.45 -14.80
C TRP A 2 13.39 -20.80 -14.13
N THR A 3 14.64 -21.21 -14.05
CA THR A 3 15.07 -22.43 -13.36
C THR A 3 16.28 -22.11 -12.49
N ASP A 4 16.27 -22.57 -11.24
CA ASP A 4 17.41 -22.54 -10.34
C ASP A 4 17.77 -23.98 -9.97
N ASP A 5 19.06 -24.29 -9.95
CA ASP A 5 19.57 -25.60 -9.54
C ASP A 5 20.15 -25.46 -8.12
N ILE A 6 19.42 -26.02 -7.16
CA ILE A 6 19.91 -26.16 -5.80
C ILE A 6 20.71 -27.43 -5.76
N GLY A 7 22.05 -27.34 -5.91
CA GLY A 7 22.93 -28.52 -5.94
C GLY A 7 22.69 -29.46 -4.76
N ALA A 8 22.90 -30.74 -4.97
CA ALA A 8 22.63 -31.86 -4.04
C ALA A 8 23.43 -31.83 -2.71
N ALA A 9 24.19 -30.77 -2.44
CA ALA A 9 25.04 -30.64 -1.27
C ALA A 9 24.53 -29.61 -0.26
N ASP A 10 23.45 -28.92 -0.54
CA ASP A 10 22.95 -27.79 0.29
C ASP A 10 21.70 -28.19 1.08
N GLU A 11 21.88 -29.04 2.06
CA GLU A 11 20.90 -29.28 3.10
C GLU A 11 20.81 -28.01 3.97
N ASP A 12 19.61 -27.52 4.24
CA ASP A 12 19.30 -26.34 5.07
C ASP A 12 19.65 -24.96 4.46
N VAL A 13 19.65 -24.82 3.15
CA VAL A 13 19.84 -23.50 2.52
C VAL A 13 18.53 -22.75 2.40
N VAL A 14 18.47 -21.54 2.95
CA VAL A 14 17.40 -20.58 2.70
C VAL A 14 17.78 -19.73 1.49
N LEU A 15 17.04 -19.87 0.41
CA LEU A 15 17.22 -19.08 -0.81
C LEU A 15 16.15 -18.01 -0.91
N THR A 16 16.58 -16.76 -1.07
CA THR A 16 15.69 -15.67 -1.46
C THR A 16 15.88 -15.38 -2.94
N ARG A 17 14.78 -15.31 -3.69
CA ARG A 17 14.80 -15.04 -5.12
C ARG A 17 13.78 -13.97 -5.47
N ASP A 18 14.24 -12.95 -6.19
CA ASP A 18 13.41 -11.98 -6.86
C ASP A 18 13.32 -12.35 -8.34
N ILE A 19 12.11 -12.60 -8.83
CA ILE A 19 11.86 -12.98 -10.22
C ILE A 19 11.10 -11.84 -10.88
N ASP A 20 11.73 -11.20 -11.87
CA ASP A 20 11.08 -10.17 -12.66
C ASP A 20 10.04 -10.79 -13.60
N ILE A 21 8.77 -10.51 -13.33
CA ILE A 21 7.63 -10.91 -14.16
C ILE A 21 6.99 -9.71 -14.89
N SER A 22 7.67 -8.58 -14.95
CA SER A 22 7.17 -7.32 -15.56
C SER A 22 6.73 -7.49 -17.02
N ALA A 23 7.37 -8.41 -17.76
CA ALA A 23 6.97 -8.75 -19.13
C ALA A 23 5.54 -9.32 -19.23
N HIS A 24 4.95 -9.73 -18.12
CA HIS A 24 3.60 -10.29 -18.03
C HIS A 24 2.62 -9.33 -17.36
N ALA A 25 3.05 -8.11 -17.04
CA ALA A 25 2.19 -7.09 -16.44
C ALA A 25 0.97 -6.79 -17.34
N GLY A 26 -0.21 -6.70 -16.72
CA GLY A 26 -1.46 -6.43 -17.43
C GLY A 26 -2.13 -7.66 -18.07
N HIS A 27 -1.54 -8.84 -18.00
CA HIS A 27 -2.22 -10.06 -18.42
C HIS A 27 -3.26 -10.52 -17.40
N THR A 28 -4.47 -10.81 -17.86
CA THR A 28 -5.53 -11.41 -17.02
C THR A 28 -5.43 -12.93 -17.07
N GLY A 29 -5.63 -13.58 -15.92
CA GLY A 29 -5.61 -15.04 -15.83
C GLY A 29 -4.20 -15.65 -15.80
N MET A 30 -3.20 -14.88 -15.36
CA MET A 30 -1.86 -15.41 -15.15
C MET A 30 -1.87 -16.45 -14.01
N MET A 31 -1.24 -17.60 -14.25
CA MET A 31 -1.04 -18.64 -13.25
C MET A 31 0.45 -18.76 -12.97
N LEU A 32 0.83 -18.66 -11.70
CA LEU A 32 2.17 -18.97 -11.26
C LEU A 32 2.20 -20.43 -10.77
N ALA A 33 3.17 -21.18 -11.23
CA ALA A 33 3.40 -22.55 -10.77
C ALA A 33 4.85 -22.70 -10.29
N ILE A 34 5.01 -23.26 -9.10
CA ILE A 34 6.31 -23.68 -8.58
C ILE A 34 6.41 -25.18 -8.81
N HIS A 35 7.38 -25.60 -9.61
CA HIS A 35 7.56 -26.99 -9.95
C HIS A 35 8.94 -27.47 -9.48
N PHE A 36 8.93 -28.51 -8.69
CA PHE A 36 10.15 -29.20 -8.25
C PHE A 36 10.35 -30.46 -9.08
N SER A 37 11.56 -30.66 -9.55
CA SER A 37 11.97 -31.93 -10.20
C SER A 37 13.28 -32.37 -9.61
N GLY A 38 13.34 -33.61 -9.14
CA GLY A 38 14.56 -34.23 -8.59
C GLY A 38 14.32 -35.67 -8.22
N ASP A 39 15.37 -36.49 -8.26
CA ASP A 39 15.26 -37.93 -8.00
C ASP A 39 15.17 -38.28 -6.50
N TRP A 40 15.47 -37.32 -5.61
CA TRP A 40 15.50 -37.51 -4.16
C TRP A 40 15.13 -36.21 -3.42
N ALA A 41 14.00 -35.61 -3.76
CA ALA A 41 13.55 -34.42 -3.03
C ALA A 41 13.01 -34.81 -1.65
N HIS A 42 13.64 -34.33 -0.57
CA HIS A 42 13.13 -34.52 0.78
C HIS A 42 11.92 -33.61 1.01
N GLU A 43 12.12 -32.41 1.35
CA GLU A 43 11.03 -31.43 1.51
C GLU A 43 11.49 -30.06 1.04
N VAL A 44 10.60 -29.32 0.37
CA VAL A 44 10.85 -27.93 0.02
C VAL A 44 9.75 -27.11 0.64
N TRP A 45 10.13 -26.15 1.45
CA TRP A 45 9.24 -25.21 2.07
C TRP A 45 9.31 -23.88 1.30
N VAL A 46 8.15 -23.37 0.90
CA VAL A 46 8.05 -22.04 0.30
C VAL A 46 7.33 -21.15 1.31
N ASP A 47 8.04 -20.13 1.77
CA ASP A 47 7.53 -19.17 2.72
C ASP A 47 7.72 -17.74 2.17
N ASN A 48 6.95 -16.81 2.67
CA ASN A 48 7.01 -15.39 2.28
C ASN A 48 6.89 -15.14 0.78
N PHE A 49 5.97 -15.85 0.12
CA PHE A 49 5.70 -15.64 -1.28
C PHE A 49 4.94 -14.33 -1.49
N VAL A 50 5.58 -13.35 -2.11
CA VAL A 50 5.00 -12.03 -2.41
C VAL A 50 4.98 -11.84 -3.93
N ILE A 51 3.83 -11.46 -4.48
CA ILE A 51 3.73 -10.89 -5.83
C ILE A 51 3.52 -9.41 -5.65
N ASP A 52 4.53 -8.63 -6.02
CA ASP A 52 4.48 -7.18 -5.95
C ASP A 52 4.51 -6.60 -7.38
N ASP A 53 3.62 -5.68 -7.68
CA ASP A 53 3.73 -4.88 -8.87
C ASP A 53 4.76 -3.77 -8.62
N GLN A 54 5.99 -4.01 -8.96
CA GLN A 54 7.08 -3.04 -8.90
C GLN A 54 6.81 -1.78 -9.77
N SER A 55 5.57 -1.36 -9.90
CA SER A 55 5.21 -0.15 -10.63
C SER A 55 5.60 1.12 -9.84
N GLY A 56 6.87 1.19 -9.42
CA GLY A 56 7.38 2.38 -8.75
C GLY A 56 8.52 2.09 -7.77
N GLY A 57 9.70 2.05 -8.29
CA GLY A 57 11.01 2.02 -7.66
C GLY A 57 11.13 2.17 -6.15
N GLY A 58 11.67 1.14 -5.51
CA GLY A 58 12.48 1.29 -4.34
C GLY A 58 11.80 1.09 -3.00
N GLY A 59 11.97 -0.09 -2.43
CA GLY A 59 11.78 -0.36 -1.02
C GLY A 59 10.45 -1.02 -0.68
N GLY A 60 10.50 -2.29 -0.29
CA GLY A 60 9.38 -3.15 0.09
C GLY A 60 8.49 -2.63 1.23
N GLY A 61 7.65 -1.70 0.91
CA GLY A 61 6.56 -1.23 1.76
C GLY A 61 5.45 -0.76 0.84
N GLY A 62 4.31 -1.47 0.83
CA GLY A 62 3.12 -1.06 0.08
C GLY A 62 2.74 0.39 0.41
N LEU A 63 1.94 1.00 -0.48
CA LEU A 63 1.43 2.35 -0.27
C LEU A 63 0.71 2.44 1.08
N THR A 64 1.27 3.22 2.01
CA THR A 64 0.83 3.31 3.41
C THR A 64 0.42 4.74 3.75
N TYR A 65 -0.61 4.86 4.55
CA TYR A 65 -1.14 6.13 5.04
C TYR A 65 -1.22 6.12 6.55
N ALA A 66 -0.74 7.18 7.18
CA ALA A 66 -0.73 7.34 8.62
C ALA A 66 -1.11 8.77 9.02
N ILE A 67 -1.68 8.92 10.21
CA ILE A 67 -2.07 10.21 10.80
C ILE A 67 -1.51 10.26 12.22
N THR A 68 -0.94 11.40 12.61
CA THR A 68 -0.63 11.64 14.03
C THR A 68 -1.93 11.84 14.83
N PRO A 69 -1.93 11.62 16.16
CA PRO A 69 -3.13 11.86 16.97
C PRO A 69 -3.74 13.24 16.72
N MET A 70 -5.06 13.29 16.53
CA MET A 70 -5.80 14.51 16.26
C MET A 70 -6.28 15.14 17.56
N THR A 71 -5.84 16.37 17.82
CA THR A 71 -6.28 17.16 18.98
C THR A 71 -6.83 18.50 18.52
N ALA A 72 -7.99 18.89 19.03
CA ALA A 72 -8.65 20.16 18.69
C ALA A 72 -7.73 21.36 18.97
N GLY A 73 -7.58 22.25 17.99
CA GLY A 73 -6.72 23.42 18.06
C GLY A 73 -5.23 23.17 17.81
N TYR A 74 -4.80 21.93 17.60
CA TYR A 74 -3.40 21.57 17.38
C TYR A 74 -3.13 21.06 15.95
N PRO A 75 -1.87 21.11 15.49
CA PRO A 75 -1.52 20.57 14.19
C PRO A 75 -1.60 19.04 14.17
N VAL A 76 -2.08 18.50 13.05
CA VAL A 76 -2.08 17.08 12.72
C VAL A 76 -1.25 16.86 11.44
N THR A 77 -0.52 15.78 11.37
CA THR A 77 0.26 15.41 10.18
C THR A 77 -0.27 14.14 9.57
N PHE A 78 -0.57 14.22 8.28
CA PHE A 78 -0.91 13.11 7.40
C PHE A 78 0.35 12.70 6.64
N SER A 79 0.70 11.42 6.65
CA SER A 79 1.91 10.90 6.01
C SER A 79 1.58 9.76 5.06
N ILE A 80 2.12 9.80 3.86
CA ILE A 80 2.01 8.74 2.85
C ILE A 80 3.42 8.27 2.52
N THR A 81 3.61 6.96 2.49
CA THR A 81 4.88 6.33 2.08
C THR A 81 4.60 5.22 1.07
N GLY A 82 5.58 4.88 0.25
CA GLY A 82 5.43 3.90 -0.82
C GLY A 82 4.66 4.41 -2.04
N ALA A 83 4.43 5.72 -2.16
CA ALA A 83 3.87 6.32 -3.37
C ALA A 83 4.88 6.28 -4.53
N ALA A 84 4.39 6.35 -5.76
CA ALA A 84 5.27 6.53 -6.91
C ALA A 84 6.09 7.82 -6.74
N PRO A 85 7.39 7.82 -7.08
CA PRO A 85 8.23 9.00 -6.95
C PRO A 85 7.71 10.19 -7.79
N ASN A 86 7.75 11.39 -7.20
CA ASN A 86 7.36 12.64 -7.86
C ASN A 86 5.96 12.61 -8.48
N SER A 87 5.03 11.90 -7.83
CA SER A 87 3.65 11.76 -8.27
C SER A 87 2.68 12.48 -7.33
N ASN A 88 1.42 12.65 -7.74
CA ASN A 88 0.40 13.26 -6.90
C ASN A 88 -0.30 12.24 -6.01
N CYS A 89 -0.41 12.56 -4.73
CA CYS A 89 -1.23 11.85 -3.76
C CYS A 89 -2.47 12.68 -3.43
N ILE A 90 -3.64 12.08 -3.54
CA ILE A 90 -4.92 12.72 -3.20
C ILE A 90 -5.37 12.17 -1.86
N ILE A 91 -5.60 13.02 -0.88
CA ILE A 91 -6.16 12.63 0.40
C ILE A 91 -7.65 12.94 0.38
N GLY A 92 -8.47 11.90 0.49
CA GLY A 92 -9.93 12.00 0.62
C GLY A 92 -10.38 11.89 2.07
N TYR A 93 -11.52 12.48 2.41
CA TYR A 93 -12.13 12.32 3.72
C TYR A 93 -13.66 12.35 3.69
N SER A 94 -14.23 11.76 4.72
CA SER A 94 -15.66 11.84 5.06
C SER A 94 -15.83 12.06 6.56
N LEU A 95 -16.90 12.72 6.93
CA LEU A 95 -17.34 12.90 8.33
C LEU A 95 -18.60 12.07 8.65
N THR A 96 -19.08 11.26 7.70
CA THR A 96 -20.36 10.56 7.80
C THR A 96 -20.24 9.09 8.13
N GLY A 97 -19.11 8.45 7.81
CA GLY A 97 -18.92 7.02 8.13
C GLY A 97 -17.81 6.33 7.33
N ALA A 98 -17.58 5.07 7.66
CA ALA A 98 -16.48 4.24 7.14
C ALA A 98 -16.78 3.55 5.80
N GLY A 99 -17.90 3.82 5.15
CA GLY A 99 -18.23 3.12 3.90
C GLY A 99 -18.74 1.69 4.12
N PRO A 100 -18.39 0.72 3.24
CA PRO A 100 -17.61 0.86 2.01
C PRO A 100 -18.42 1.35 0.80
N ILE A 101 -17.74 1.91 -0.18
CA ILE A 101 -18.31 2.17 -1.51
C ILE A 101 -17.39 1.62 -2.61
N ASN A 102 -18.00 1.12 -3.69
CA ASN A 102 -17.24 0.67 -4.87
C ASN A 102 -16.97 1.86 -5.80
N THR A 103 -15.72 2.01 -6.20
CA THR A 103 -15.27 3.05 -7.13
C THR A 103 -14.45 2.43 -8.27
N ALA A 104 -14.09 3.24 -9.27
CA ALA A 104 -13.17 2.83 -10.33
C ALA A 104 -11.75 2.49 -9.81
N TYR A 105 -11.41 2.94 -8.60
CA TYR A 105 -10.11 2.70 -7.95
C TYR A 105 -10.14 1.55 -6.93
N GLY A 106 -11.27 0.86 -6.80
CA GLY A 106 -11.49 -0.17 -5.80
C GLY A 106 -12.46 0.24 -4.71
N ILE A 107 -12.39 -0.45 -3.58
CA ILE A 107 -13.26 -0.20 -2.43
C ILE A 107 -12.70 0.97 -1.62
N VAL A 108 -13.52 2.01 -1.48
CA VAL A 108 -13.23 3.18 -0.64
C VAL A 108 -13.99 3.03 0.67
N ASP A 109 -13.25 3.06 1.78
CA ASP A 109 -13.79 2.91 3.13
C ASP A 109 -14.20 4.27 3.72
N MET A 110 -15.05 4.97 2.99
CA MET A 110 -15.64 6.25 3.39
C MET A 110 -17.08 6.35 2.88
N SER A 111 -17.99 6.82 3.72
CA SER A 111 -19.39 7.09 3.32
C SER A 111 -19.51 8.45 2.65
N PRO A 112 -20.33 8.61 1.59
CA PRO A 112 -20.61 9.90 0.98
C PRO A 112 -21.29 10.88 1.96
N PRO A 113 -21.06 12.20 1.82
CA PRO A 113 -20.22 12.84 0.82
C PRO A 113 -18.72 12.71 1.13
N ILE A 114 -17.94 12.38 0.11
CA ILE A 114 -16.48 12.33 0.19
C ILE A 114 -15.92 13.62 -0.38
N SER A 115 -15.04 14.26 0.37
CA SER A 115 -14.36 15.49 -0.01
C SER A 115 -12.86 15.26 -0.15
N THR A 116 -12.20 16.08 -0.96
CA THR A 116 -10.74 16.11 -1.05
C THR A 116 -10.18 17.03 0.03
N LEU A 117 -9.34 16.49 0.92
CA LEU A 117 -8.61 17.28 1.89
C LEU A 117 -7.46 18.03 1.23
N ALA A 118 -6.67 17.31 0.44
CA ALA A 118 -5.51 17.86 -0.24
C ALA A 118 -5.10 17.01 -1.46
N ASN A 119 -4.31 17.65 -2.34
CA ASN A 119 -3.54 17.03 -3.40
C ASN A 119 -2.09 17.44 -3.19
N ILE A 120 -1.22 16.49 -2.83
CA ILE A 120 0.16 16.76 -2.43
C ILE A 120 1.14 15.92 -3.26
N PRO A 121 2.28 16.49 -3.69
CA PRO A 121 3.28 15.73 -4.41
C PRO A 121 4.06 14.80 -3.47
N SER A 122 4.35 13.59 -3.92
CA SER A 122 5.38 12.75 -3.30
C SER A 122 6.77 13.23 -3.73
N ASN A 123 7.76 12.98 -2.89
CA ASN A 123 9.17 13.23 -3.20
C ASN A 123 9.79 12.09 -4.03
N ALA A 124 11.09 12.17 -4.31
CA ALA A 124 11.83 11.16 -5.07
C ALA A 124 11.89 9.78 -4.38
N SER A 125 11.63 9.69 -3.08
CA SER A 125 11.55 8.42 -2.33
C SER A 125 10.11 7.90 -2.17
N GLY A 126 9.12 8.53 -2.81
CA GLY A 126 7.71 8.13 -2.70
C GLY A 126 7.07 8.51 -1.36
N ALA A 127 7.60 9.49 -0.65
CA ALA A 127 7.01 10.01 0.58
C ALA A 127 6.29 11.34 0.32
N ALA A 128 5.10 11.51 0.92
CA ALA A 128 4.34 12.76 0.92
C ALA A 128 3.84 13.06 2.33
N SER A 129 3.75 14.33 2.69
CA SER A 129 3.31 14.75 4.02
C SER A 129 2.54 16.06 3.95
N LEU A 130 1.48 16.15 4.76
CA LEU A 130 0.65 17.34 4.93
C LEU A 130 0.45 17.61 6.42
N THR A 131 0.74 18.82 6.85
CA THR A 131 0.41 19.27 8.21
C THR A 131 -0.66 20.36 8.14
N VAL A 132 -1.74 20.19 8.88
CA VAL A 132 -2.84 21.17 8.98
C VAL A 132 -3.25 21.33 10.43
N ASN A 133 -3.86 22.48 10.78
CA ASN A 133 -4.41 22.68 12.10
C ASN A 133 -5.82 22.09 12.18
N VAL A 134 -6.07 21.31 13.23
CA VAL A 134 -7.42 20.84 13.57
C VAL A 134 -8.21 22.00 14.13
N PRO A 135 -9.44 22.26 13.65
CA PRO A 135 -10.27 23.33 14.22
C PRO A 135 -10.49 23.14 15.72
N ALA A 136 -10.43 24.23 16.49
CA ALA A 136 -10.57 24.16 17.95
C ALA A 136 -11.97 23.66 18.43
N ASN A 137 -12.97 23.76 17.56
CA ASN A 137 -14.33 23.27 17.82
C ASN A 137 -14.61 21.87 17.25
N ALA A 138 -13.59 21.13 16.80
CA ALA A 138 -13.74 19.82 16.17
C ALA A 138 -13.68 18.64 17.16
N SER A 139 -13.51 18.88 18.47
CA SER A 139 -13.47 17.79 19.46
C SER A 139 -14.70 16.88 19.35
N GLY A 140 -14.47 15.57 19.37
CA GLY A 140 -15.50 14.54 19.19
C GLY A 140 -15.87 14.22 17.74
N VAL A 141 -15.38 14.99 16.76
CA VAL A 141 -15.60 14.69 15.33
C VAL A 141 -14.72 13.52 14.92
N THR A 142 -15.30 12.53 14.23
CA THR A 142 -14.54 11.42 13.62
C THR A 142 -14.29 11.71 12.15
N LEU A 143 -13.02 11.64 11.74
CA LEU A 143 -12.56 11.76 10.38
C LEU A 143 -12.32 10.35 9.82
N TYR A 144 -13.05 9.98 8.78
CA TYR A 144 -12.78 8.79 7.96
C TYR A 144 -11.99 9.23 6.75
N THR A 145 -10.84 8.62 6.48
CA THR A 145 -9.94 9.12 5.45
C THR A 145 -9.13 8.01 4.80
N GLN A 146 -8.81 8.20 3.53
CA GLN A 146 -8.03 7.30 2.71
C GLN A 146 -7.33 8.11 1.63
N ALA A 147 -6.14 7.70 1.23
CA ALA A 147 -5.42 8.38 0.15
C ALA A 147 -5.37 7.53 -1.12
N LEU A 148 -5.11 8.20 -2.23
CA LEU A 148 -5.00 7.63 -3.57
C LEU A 148 -3.71 8.13 -4.21
N ASN A 149 -2.91 7.22 -4.78
CA ASN A 149 -1.76 7.54 -5.61
C ASN A 149 -1.77 6.70 -6.88
N ASN A 150 -1.73 7.33 -8.04
CA ASN A 150 -1.73 6.67 -9.36
C ASN A 150 -2.80 5.56 -9.52
N GLY A 151 -3.99 5.77 -9.00
CA GLY A 151 -5.08 4.80 -9.09
C GLY A 151 -5.06 3.70 -8.01
N VAL A 152 -4.07 3.70 -7.12
CA VAL A 152 -3.95 2.74 -6.01
C VAL A 152 -4.39 3.41 -4.71
N LEU A 153 -5.29 2.75 -3.97
CA LEU A 153 -5.77 3.21 -2.67
C LEU A 153 -4.81 2.76 -1.55
N THR A 154 -4.65 3.61 -0.55
CA THR A 154 -3.95 3.27 0.71
C THR A 154 -4.85 2.43 1.64
N ASN A 155 -4.32 2.04 2.79
CA ASN A 155 -5.16 1.70 3.94
C ASN A 155 -6.08 2.88 4.31
N SER A 156 -7.25 2.56 4.82
CA SER A 156 -8.20 3.53 5.40
C SER A 156 -7.92 3.77 6.88
N LEU A 157 -8.26 4.95 7.36
CA LEU A 157 -8.13 5.35 8.76
C LEU A 157 -9.41 6.01 9.25
N ALA A 158 -9.70 5.82 10.55
CA ALA A 158 -10.79 6.51 11.25
C ALA A 158 -10.22 7.09 12.55
N GLU A 159 -10.14 8.41 12.61
CA GLU A 159 -9.54 9.12 13.74
C GLU A 159 -10.55 10.08 14.36
N THR A 160 -10.69 10.03 15.68
CA THR A 160 -11.56 10.94 16.42
C THR A 160 -10.74 12.04 17.07
N VAL A 161 -11.14 13.27 16.84
CA VAL A 161 -10.50 14.47 17.41
C VAL A 161 -10.70 14.48 18.92
N GLN A 162 -9.60 14.53 19.66
CA GLN A 162 -9.56 14.65 21.12
C GLN A 162 -9.74 16.08 21.58
#